data_249c4c0c833f06bc11cf22657742a1a6
#
_entry.id   249c4c0c833f06bc11cf22657742a1a6
#
_cell.length_a   1.000
_cell.length_b   1.000
_cell.length_c   1.000
_cell.angle_alpha   90.00
_cell.angle_beta   90.00
_cell.angle_gamma   90.00
#
_symmetry.space_group_name_H-M   'P 1'
#
loop_
_entity.id
_entity.type
_entity.pdbx_description
1 polymer ?
#
loop_
_entity_poly.entity_id
_entity_poly.type
_entity_poly.pdbx_seq_one_letter_code
_entity_poly.pdbx_strand_id
1 'polypeptide(L)' 'MKNGKQGEGGGQPPIVFDDDQVIELKALAAVLTKGQIADYFGISETTLRAIESRQPEVSDAYKKGRVKQISDMGSNL' A
#
# COMPACT_ATOMS: atom_id res chain seq x y z
N MET A 1 -1.62 27.29 -3.94
CA MET A 1 -1.45 27.01 -3.75
C MET A 1 -1.45 26.96 -3.71
N LYS A 2 -1.58 26.80 -3.87
CA LYS A 2 -1.69 26.48 -3.64
C LYS A 2 -1.82 26.16 -3.55
N ASN A 3 -2.01 26.16 -3.60
CA ASN A 3 -2.31 25.67 -3.36
C ASN A 3 -2.61 25.45 -3.18
N GLY A 4 -2.76 25.61 -3.19
CA GLY A 4 -3.17 25.06 -2.95
C GLY A 4 -3.64 24.92 -2.92
N LYS A 5 -3.85 24.82 -3.03
CA LYS A 5 -4.40 24.47 -2.78
C LYS A 5 -4.67 23.95 -2.67
N GLN A 6 -4.64 23.68 -2.87
CA GLN A 6 -5.08 23.04 -2.42
C GLN A 6 -5.54 22.77 -1.77
N GLY A 7 -5.40 22.68 -1.47
CA GLY A 7 -6.02 22.15 -0.91
C GLY A 7 -7.02 22.38 -0.45
N GLU A 8 -7.36 22.70 -0.59
CA GLU A 8 -8.34 22.90 -0.18
C GLU A 8 -9.17 21.97 0.17
N GLY A 9 -9.50 21.78 1.07
CA GLY A 9 -10.42 21.01 1.64
C GLY A 9 -10.70 19.77 0.96
N GLY A 10 -11.79 19.27 1.00
CA GLY A 10 -12.14 18.01 0.38
C GLY A 10 -11.84 17.88 -1.09
N GLY A 11 -11.12 18.79 -1.64
CA GLY A 11 -10.81 18.75 -3.05
C GLY A 11 -9.64 17.86 -3.45
N GLN A 12 -9.05 17.14 -2.52
CA GLN A 12 -7.92 16.29 -2.85
C GLN A 12 -8.35 15.10 -3.68
N PRO A 13 -7.60 14.80 -4.75
CA PRO A 13 -7.90 13.60 -5.51
C PRO A 13 -7.58 12.35 -4.70
N PRO A 14 -8.22 11.22 -5.01
CA PRO A 14 -7.88 9.96 -4.36
C PRO A 14 -6.43 9.62 -4.61
N ILE A 15 -5.80 9.01 -3.61
CA ILE A 15 -4.44 8.50 -3.76
C ILE A 15 -4.51 7.25 -4.66
N VAL A 16 -3.65 7.21 -5.66
CA VAL A 16 -3.58 6.08 -6.57
C VAL A 16 -2.13 5.60 -6.60
N PHE A 17 -1.93 4.30 -6.43
CA PHE A 17 -0.61 3.71 -6.53
C PHE A 17 -0.30 3.39 -7.98
N ASP A 18 0.87 3.82 -8.44
CA ASP A 18 1.35 3.44 -9.77
C ASP A 18 2.01 2.05 -9.72
N ASP A 19 2.43 1.58 -10.88
CA ASP A 19 3.01 0.23 -10.98
C ASP A 19 4.23 0.06 -10.09
N ASP A 20 5.11 1.06 -10.06
CA ASP A 20 6.31 0.99 -9.23
C ASP A 20 5.96 0.91 -7.75
N GLN A 21 4.95 1.67 -7.34
CA GLN A 21 4.51 1.65 -5.95
C GLN A 21 3.86 0.32 -5.58
N VAL A 22 3.12 -0.28 -6.51
CA VAL A 22 2.53 -1.60 -6.27
C VAL A 22 3.61 -2.64 -6.10
N ILE A 23 4.65 -2.59 -6.92
CA ILE A 23 5.79 -3.51 -6.81
C ILE A 23 6.50 -3.30 -5.48
N GLU A 24 6.71 -2.06 -5.10
CA GLU A 24 7.36 -1.73 -3.85
C GLU A 24 6.54 -2.23 -2.66
N LEU A 25 5.23 -2.02 -2.71
CA LEU A 25 4.33 -2.49 -1.66
C LEU A 25 4.40 -4.00 -1.52
N LYS A 26 4.46 -4.71 -2.64
CA LYS A 26 4.58 -6.17 -2.61
C LYS A 26 5.85 -6.60 -1.90
N ALA A 27 6.96 -5.94 -2.18
CA ALA A 27 8.22 -6.25 -1.52
C ALA A 27 8.16 -5.94 -0.03
N LEU A 28 7.55 -4.82 0.34
CA LEU A 28 7.42 -4.42 1.73
C LEU A 28 6.51 -5.37 2.50
N ALA A 29 5.49 -5.90 1.84
CA ALA A 29 4.54 -6.80 2.49
C ALA A 29 5.21 -8.09 2.98
N ALA A 30 6.37 -8.43 2.42
CA ALA A 30 7.12 -9.59 2.89
C ALA A 30 7.75 -9.38 4.26
N VAL A 31 7.95 -8.12 4.67
CA VAL A 31 8.67 -7.81 5.91
C VAL A 31 7.93 -6.86 6.84
N LEU A 32 6.93 -6.15 6.36
CA LEU A 32 6.22 -5.15 7.16
C LEU A 32 4.75 -5.51 7.28
N THR A 33 4.16 -5.05 8.39
CA THR A 33 2.70 -5.14 8.55
C THR A 33 2.05 -4.06 7.69
N LYS A 34 0.72 -4.19 7.53
CA LYS A 34 -0.03 -3.20 6.76
C LYS A 34 0.11 -1.80 7.35
N GLY A 35 0.06 -1.69 8.68
CA GLY A 35 0.23 -0.39 9.33
C GLY A 35 1.61 0.20 9.06
N GLN A 36 2.64 -0.63 9.08
CA GLN A 36 4.00 -0.17 8.79
C GLN A 36 4.15 0.24 7.33
N ILE A 37 3.51 -0.49 6.43
CA ILE A 37 3.53 -0.13 5.01
C ILE A 37 2.86 1.23 4.80
N ALA A 38 1.73 1.45 5.47
CA ALA A 38 1.04 2.74 5.39
C ALA A 38 1.96 3.86 5.88
N ASP A 39 2.64 3.64 7.00
CA ASP A 39 3.60 4.61 7.52
C ASP A 39 4.70 4.90 6.51
N TYR A 40 5.20 3.86 5.85
CA TYR A 40 6.25 4.02 4.85
C TYR A 40 5.79 4.97 3.72
N PHE A 41 4.55 4.82 3.30
CA PHE A 41 4.01 5.66 2.22
C PHE A 41 3.45 6.99 2.73
N GLY A 42 3.49 7.22 4.05
CA GLY A 42 3.01 8.47 4.62
C GLY A 42 1.50 8.60 4.65
N ILE A 43 0.80 7.49 4.74
CA ILE A 43 -0.67 7.47 4.78
C ILE A 43 -1.13 6.66 5.99
N SER A 44 -2.41 6.76 6.33
CA SER A 44 -2.97 5.96 7.40
C SER A 44 -3.29 4.55 6.90
N GLU A 45 -3.39 3.61 7.83
CA GLU A 45 -3.80 2.26 7.47
C GLU A 45 -5.20 2.26 6.86
N THR A 46 -6.09 3.11 7.36
CA THR A 46 -7.43 3.23 6.80
C THR A 46 -7.37 3.67 5.34
N THR A 47 -6.50 4.63 5.04
CA THR A 47 -6.31 5.08 3.66
C THR A 47 -5.78 3.95 2.79
N LEU A 48 -4.82 3.19 3.31
CA LEU A 48 -4.28 2.06 2.55
C LEU A 48 -5.36 1.05 2.23
N ARG A 49 -6.23 0.75 3.19
CA ARG A 49 -7.34 -0.19 2.96
C ARG A 49 -8.31 0.34 1.93
N ALA A 50 -8.55 1.65 1.93
CA ALA A 50 -9.41 2.26 0.92
C ALA A 50 -8.79 2.14 -0.47
N ILE A 51 -7.47 2.30 -0.56
CA ILE A 51 -6.78 2.12 -1.83
C ILE A 51 -6.92 0.69 -2.31
N GLU A 52 -6.78 -0.27 -1.41
CA GLU A 52 -6.94 -1.68 -1.77
C GLU A 52 -8.32 -1.97 -2.33
N SER A 53 -9.34 -1.30 -1.81
CA SER A 53 -10.70 -1.47 -2.31
C SER A 53 -10.86 -0.91 -3.73
N ARG A 54 -10.17 0.19 -4.02
CA ARG A 54 -10.28 0.82 -5.33
C ARG A 54 -9.34 0.20 -6.35
N GLN A 55 -8.20 -0.31 -5.88
CA GLN A 55 -7.17 -0.89 -6.75
C GLN A 55 -6.93 -2.32 -6.33
N PRO A 56 -7.67 -3.28 -6.91
CA PRO A 56 -7.50 -4.69 -6.54
C PRO A 56 -6.05 -5.18 -6.69
N GLU A 57 -5.30 -4.60 -7.62
CA GLU A 57 -3.90 -4.97 -7.80
C GLU A 57 -3.07 -4.65 -6.56
N VAL A 58 -3.43 -3.61 -5.81
CA VAL A 58 -2.72 -3.26 -4.57
C VAL A 58 -2.98 -4.31 -3.52
N SER A 59 -4.25 -4.70 -3.35
CA SER A 59 -4.62 -5.74 -2.41
C SER A 59 -3.94 -7.06 -2.77
N ASP A 60 -3.94 -7.38 -4.05
CA ASP A 60 -3.33 -8.61 -4.55
C ASP A 60 -1.83 -8.62 -4.29
N ALA A 61 -1.16 -7.49 -4.54
CA ALA A 61 0.28 -7.38 -4.30
C ALA A 61 0.60 -7.57 -2.83
N TYR A 62 -0.22 -7.00 -1.94
CA TYR A 62 -0.02 -7.19 -0.51
C TYR A 62 -0.11 -8.66 -0.14
N LYS A 63 -1.15 -9.33 -0.62
CA LYS A 63 -1.36 -10.74 -0.31
C LYS A 63 -0.22 -11.60 -0.85
N LYS A 64 0.22 -11.31 -2.07
CA LYS A 64 1.31 -12.07 -2.67
C LYS A 64 2.62 -11.87 -1.93
N GLY A 65 2.88 -10.66 -1.47
CA GLY A 65 4.05 -10.40 -0.66
C GLY A 65 4.03 -11.16 0.65
N ARG A 66 2.88 -11.19 1.32
CA ARG A 66 2.74 -11.92 2.57
C ARG A 66 2.91 -13.42 2.36
N VAL A 67 2.33 -13.94 1.29
CA VAL A 67 2.44 -15.36 0.98
C VAL A 67 3.90 -15.73 0.75
N LYS A 68 4.64 -14.88 0.04
CA LYS A 68 6.04 -15.15 -0.19
C LYS A 68 6.82 -15.25 1.13
N GLN A 69 6.52 -14.35 2.08
CA GLN A 69 7.17 -14.40 3.38
C GLN A 69 6.87 -15.73 4.08
N ILE A 70 5.60 -16.13 4.08
CA ILE A 70 5.19 -17.38 4.72
C ILE A 70 5.87 -18.55 4.03
N SER A 71 5.90 -18.53 2.70
CA SER A 71 6.52 -19.58 1.93
C SER A 71 8.01 -19.72 2.25
N ASP A 72 8.69 -18.56 2.32
CA ASP A 72 10.13 -18.58 2.64
C ASP A 72 10.38 -19.15 4.02
N MET A 73 9.50 -18.86 4.97
CA MET A 73 9.65 -19.38 6.32
C MET A 73 9.30 -20.85 6.41
N GLY A 74 8.35 -21.31 5.60
CA GLY A 74 7.88 -22.67 5.67
C GLY A 74 8.53 -23.62 4.69
N SER A 75 9.26 -23.08 3.74
CA SER A 75 9.78 -23.91 2.66
C SER A 75 10.84 -24.91 3.13
N ASN A 76 11.35 -24.69 4.32
CA ASN A 76 12.36 -25.60 4.89
C ASN A 76 11.76 -26.81 5.56
N LEU A 77 10.47 -26.84 5.64
CA LEU A 77 9.79 -28.00 6.23
C LEU A 77 9.80 -29.23 5.32
#